data_219c1ed61e7126da22f6871ebbce3131
#
_entry.id   219c1ed61e7126da22f6871ebbce3131
#
_cell.length_a   1.000
_cell.length_b   1.000
_cell.length_c   1.000
_cell.angle_alpha   90.00
_cell.angle_beta   90.00
_cell.angle_gamma   90.00
#
_symmetry.space_group_name_H-M   'P 1'
#
loop_
_entity.id
_entity.type
_entity.pdbx_description
1 polymer ?
#
loop_
_entity_poly.entity_id
_entity_poly.type
_entity_poly.pdbx_seq_one_letter_code
_entity_poly.pdbx_strand_id
1 'polypeptide(L)'
;MFLTGWGRTWFAPITPKKAAFSAVFIINQKGMFVLAKKNEYVRIHRAVLEAVERTGKLPEDTKNVPLEMWVKGWLQDEEAQIGDTVTVKTVVGRLETGVLMEEKPIYALNYGEFVPEILEIDQQLRGVLFEGVEA
;
A
#
# COMPACT_ATOMS: atom_id res chain seq x y z
N MET A 1 17.84 -11.56 51.64
CA MET A 1 18.03 -11.55 51.02
C MET A 1 17.70 -11.63 49.89
N PHE A 2 17.57 -11.69 49.06
CA PHE A 2 17.49 -11.69 48.22
C PHE A 2 17.05 -11.69 47.22
N LEU A 3 16.61 -11.45 46.76
CA LEU A 3 15.93 -11.12 45.91
C LEU A 3 16.20 -10.66 44.79
N THR A 4 16.93 -10.69 44.50
CA THR A 4 17.55 -10.08 43.52
C THR A 4 17.47 -10.64 42.15
N GLY A 5 16.93 -11.49 41.73
CA GLY A 5 16.83 -11.97 40.41
C GLY A 5 15.67 -11.43 39.59
N TRP A 6 14.97 -10.52 40.16
CA TRP A 6 13.73 -10.07 39.58
C TRP A 6 13.83 -8.85 38.65
N GLY A 7 15.00 -8.36 38.49
CA GLY A 7 15.28 -7.28 37.56
C GLY A 7 15.45 -7.73 36.11
N ARG A 8 15.21 -8.95 35.86
CA ARG A 8 15.27 -9.36 34.48
C ARG A 8 13.98 -9.07 33.81
N THR A 9 13.97 -7.95 33.36
CA THR A 9 13.09 -7.59 32.31
C THR A 9 13.29 -8.52 31.15
N TRP A 10 12.36 -9.34 31.02
CA TRP A 10 12.21 -10.16 29.85
C TRP A 10 11.69 -9.31 28.70
N PHE A 11 12.38 -8.23 28.46
CA PHE A 11 12.22 -7.59 27.20
C PHE A 11 13.06 -8.39 26.23
N ALA A 12 12.47 -9.42 25.70
CA ALA A 12 12.92 -9.89 24.44
C ALA A 12 13.05 -8.67 23.53
N PRO A 13 14.18 -8.41 22.90
CA PRO A 13 14.25 -7.37 21.95
C PRO A 13 13.18 -7.68 20.91
N ILE A 14 12.14 -6.92 20.98
CA ILE A 14 11.21 -6.84 19.87
C ILE A 14 12.06 -6.30 18.75
N THR A 15 12.54 -7.19 17.94
CA THR A 15 13.21 -6.79 16.70
C THR A 15 12.17 -6.10 15.88
N PRO A 16 12.29 -4.83 15.69
CA PRO A 16 11.27 -4.08 15.01
C PRO A 16 11.44 -4.30 13.51
N LYS A 17 11.07 -5.44 13.03
CA LYS A 17 10.84 -5.56 11.59
C LYS A 17 9.65 -4.73 11.11
N LYS A 18 8.94 -4.13 12.05
CA LYS A 18 7.81 -3.27 11.77
C LYS A 18 7.88 -1.90 12.43
N ALA A 19 8.98 -1.54 13.05
CA ALA A 19 9.05 -0.33 13.85
C ALA A 19 9.53 0.91 13.12
N ALA A 20 9.77 0.84 11.85
CA ALA A 20 10.05 2.02 11.06
C ALA A 20 8.80 2.89 10.83
N PHE A 21 7.69 2.40 11.28
CA PHE A 21 6.46 3.15 11.25
C PHE A 21 6.21 3.75 12.60
N SER A 22 6.98 4.78 12.92
CA SER A 22 6.42 5.79 13.77
C SER A 22 5.12 6.16 13.09
N ALA A 23 4.09 5.55 13.61
CA ALA A 23 2.73 5.83 13.39
C ALA A 23 2.51 7.19 12.73
N VAL A 24 2.43 7.21 11.44
CA VAL A 24 1.56 8.17 10.82
C VAL A 24 0.17 7.66 11.18
N PHE A 25 -0.24 7.96 12.40
CA PHE A 25 -1.62 7.91 12.80
C PHE A 25 -2.32 8.97 11.96
N ILE A 26 -2.61 8.62 10.74
CA ILE A 26 -3.67 9.32 10.04
C ILE A 26 -4.94 8.83 10.71
N ILE A 27 -5.25 9.49 11.80
CA ILE A 27 -6.57 9.41 12.38
C ILE A 27 -7.49 9.97 11.30
N ASN A 28 -8.05 9.09 10.52
CA ASN A 28 -9.18 9.46 9.70
C ASN A 28 -10.20 10.09 10.66
N GLN A 29 -10.79 11.21 10.29
CA GLN A 29 -11.64 12.04 11.16
C GLN A 29 -12.82 11.31 11.83
N LYS A 30 -12.95 10.01 11.62
CA LYS A 30 -13.96 9.15 12.22
C LYS A 30 -13.45 8.22 13.34
N GLY A 31 -12.20 8.33 13.76
CA GLY A 31 -11.69 7.58 14.92
C GLY A 31 -11.79 6.04 14.80
N MET A 32 -12.03 5.50 13.62
CA MET A 32 -12.04 4.07 13.36
C MET A 32 -10.73 3.65 12.72
N PHE A 33 -10.11 2.62 13.26
CA PHE A 33 -9.06 1.90 12.57
C PHE A 33 -9.66 1.31 11.30
N VAL A 34 -9.31 1.87 10.17
CA VAL A 34 -9.74 1.36 8.87
C VAL A 34 -8.85 0.20 8.53
N LEU A 35 -9.41 -0.99 8.57
CA LEU A 35 -8.75 -2.24 8.25
C LEU A 35 -9.20 -2.67 6.86
N ALA A 36 -8.31 -2.54 5.88
CA ALA A 36 -8.57 -3.03 4.54
C ALA A 36 -8.49 -4.55 4.50
N LYS A 37 -9.43 -5.18 3.80
CA LYS A 37 -9.51 -6.63 3.66
C LYS A 37 -9.06 -7.09 2.29
N LYS A 38 -8.76 -8.37 2.20
CA LYS A 38 -8.41 -9.01 0.93
C LYS A 38 -9.46 -8.75 -0.14
N ASN A 39 -9.01 -8.47 -1.35
CA ASN A 39 -9.82 -8.10 -2.50
C ASN A 39 -10.53 -6.74 -2.38
N GLU A 40 -10.19 -5.91 -1.42
CA GLU A 40 -10.62 -4.51 -1.45
C GLU A 40 -9.75 -3.71 -2.41
N TYR A 41 -10.36 -2.74 -3.07
CA TYR A 41 -9.67 -1.85 -3.99
C TYR A 41 -9.04 -0.71 -3.21
N VAL A 42 -7.72 -0.64 -3.27
CA VAL A 42 -6.92 0.25 -2.44
C VAL A 42 -5.91 1.03 -3.28
N ARG A 43 -5.35 2.09 -2.71
CA ARG A 43 -4.26 2.86 -3.29
C ARG A 43 -3.00 2.69 -2.47
N ILE A 44 -1.91 2.34 -3.14
CA ILE A 44 -0.57 2.24 -2.56
C ILE A 44 0.35 3.32 -3.12
N HIS A 45 1.37 3.63 -2.36
CA HIS A 45 2.44 4.56 -2.71
C HIS A 45 3.79 3.90 -2.56
N ARG A 46 4.70 4.19 -3.48
CA ARG A 46 6.10 3.76 -3.40
C ARG A 46 7.02 4.75 -4.10
N ALA A 47 8.17 5.05 -3.50
CA ALA A 47 9.27 5.67 -4.22
C ALA A 47 9.92 4.63 -5.14
N VAL A 48 9.97 4.93 -6.42
CA VAL A 48 10.56 4.06 -7.45
C VAL A 48 12.05 4.34 -7.60
N LEU A 49 12.42 5.61 -7.59
CA LEU A 49 13.80 6.07 -7.67
C LEU A 49 14.01 7.19 -6.66
N GLU A 50 15.06 7.08 -5.91
CA GLU A 50 15.50 8.18 -5.05
C GLU A 50 16.05 9.34 -5.88
N ALA A 51 16.05 10.53 -5.31
CA ALA A 51 16.53 11.73 -6.00
C ALA A 51 17.94 11.57 -6.57
N VAL A 52 18.82 10.87 -5.84
CA VAL A 52 20.21 10.59 -6.22
C VAL A 52 20.30 9.62 -7.41
N GLU A 53 19.34 8.74 -7.57
CA GLU A 53 19.32 7.73 -8.63
C GLU A 53 18.77 8.25 -9.96
N ARG A 54 18.18 9.44 -9.94
CA ARG A 54 17.63 10.07 -11.14
C ARG A 54 18.73 10.60 -12.04
N THR A 55 19.12 9.79 -13.00
CA THR A 55 20.13 10.15 -14.00
C THR A 55 19.45 10.68 -15.26
N GLY A 56 20.02 11.70 -15.87
CA GLY A 56 19.54 12.24 -17.13
C GLY A 56 19.57 13.76 -17.19
N LYS A 57 19.20 14.29 -18.35
CA LYS A 57 19.07 15.74 -18.57
C LYS A 57 17.75 16.24 -17.98
N LEU A 58 17.67 16.28 -16.67
CA LEU A 58 16.51 16.77 -15.96
C LEU A 58 16.76 18.21 -15.45
N PRO A 59 15.72 19.04 -15.37
CA PRO A 59 15.79 20.32 -14.68
C PRO A 59 16.20 20.12 -13.21
N GLU A 60 16.87 21.11 -12.64
CA GLU A 60 17.38 21.06 -11.26
C GLU A 60 16.26 20.78 -10.23
N ASP A 61 15.12 21.41 -10.43
CA ASP A 61 13.95 21.22 -9.55
C ASP A 61 13.47 19.75 -9.53
N THR A 62 13.57 19.08 -10.67
CA THR A 62 13.14 17.67 -10.82
C THR A 62 14.18 16.69 -10.28
N LYS A 63 15.47 17.02 -10.35
CA LYS A 63 16.54 16.16 -9.84
C LYS A 63 16.48 15.98 -8.33
N ASN A 64 16.02 16.98 -7.62
CA ASN A 64 16.00 16.99 -6.16
C ASN A 64 14.76 16.30 -5.56
N VAL A 65 13.88 15.77 -6.39
CA VAL A 65 12.64 15.12 -5.96
C VAL A 65 12.67 13.64 -6.34
N PRO A 66 12.31 12.72 -5.44
CA PRO A 66 12.21 11.30 -5.77
C PRO A 66 11.12 11.05 -6.83
N LEU A 67 11.27 9.97 -7.58
CA LEU A 67 10.22 9.51 -8.48
C LEU A 67 9.27 8.63 -7.69
N GLU A 68 8.10 9.12 -7.44
CA GLU A 68 7.05 8.43 -6.69
C GLU A 68 6.03 7.78 -7.62
N MET A 69 5.50 6.65 -7.19
CA MET A 69 4.48 5.91 -7.90
C MET A 69 3.25 5.70 -7.02
N TRP A 70 2.11 6.05 -7.56
CA TRP A 70 0.80 5.83 -6.95
C TRP A 70 0.04 4.81 -7.77
N VAL A 71 -0.28 3.67 -7.18
CA VAL A 71 -0.95 2.57 -7.88
C VAL A 71 -2.22 2.20 -7.15
N LYS A 72 -3.24 1.87 -7.91
CA LYS A 72 -4.50 1.33 -7.41
C LYS A 72 -4.64 -0.13 -7.83
N GLY A 73 -5.20 -0.93 -6.93
CA GLY A 73 -5.41 -2.34 -7.21
C GLY A 73 -6.13 -3.05 -6.07
N TRP A 74 -6.36 -4.34 -6.25
CA TRP A 74 -6.97 -5.18 -5.24
C TRP A 74 -5.93 -5.71 -4.26
N LEU A 75 -6.19 -5.52 -2.98
CA LEU A 75 -5.36 -6.01 -1.91
C LEU A 75 -5.25 -7.55 -1.98
N GLN A 76 -4.03 -8.07 -1.94
CA GLN A 76 -3.77 -9.50 -1.93
C GLN A 76 -3.57 -10.04 -0.51
N ASP A 77 -3.16 -9.20 0.42
CA ASP A 77 -2.99 -9.55 1.82
C ASP A 77 -4.36 -9.70 2.50
N GLU A 78 -4.44 -10.55 3.52
CA GLU A 78 -5.71 -10.87 4.17
C GLU A 78 -6.31 -9.67 4.88
N GLU A 79 -5.49 -8.92 5.61
CA GLU A 79 -5.86 -7.69 6.30
C GLU A 79 -4.67 -6.73 6.31
N ALA A 80 -4.93 -5.44 6.17
CA ALA A 80 -3.90 -4.41 6.22
C ALA A 80 -4.44 -3.10 6.76
N GLN A 81 -3.58 -2.36 7.43
CA GLN A 81 -3.87 -1.02 7.93
C GLN A 81 -3.22 0.04 7.03
N ILE A 82 -3.78 1.24 7.04
CA ILE A 82 -3.15 2.37 6.36
C ILE A 82 -1.75 2.59 6.96
N GLY A 83 -0.75 2.62 6.08
CA GLY A 83 0.67 2.71 6.45
C GLY A 83 1.42 1.38 6.37
N ASP A 84 0.75 0.24 6.26
CA ASP A 84 1.39 -1.05 6.07
C ASP A 84 1.91 -1.21 4.64
N THR A 85 3.00 -1.97 4.51
CA THR A 85 3.49 -2.38 3.20
C THR A 85 2.71 -3.59 2.73
N VAL A 86 2.01 -3.42 1.64
CA VAL A 86 1.09 -4.43 1.10
C VAL A 86 1.34 -4.71 -0.37
N THR A 87 0.85 -5.86 -0.81
CA THR A 87 0.87 -6.24 -2.23
C THR A 87 -0.51 -6.07 -2.82
N VAL A 88 -0.58 -5.39 -3.96
CA VAL A 88 -1.82 -5.21 -4.70
C VAL A 88 -1.71 -5.78 -6.10
N LYS A 89 -2.83 -6.28 -6.60
CA LYS A 89 -2.97 -6.70 -7.98
C LYS A 89 -3.66 -5.62 -8.77
N THR A 90 -3.01 -5.12 -9.80
CA THR A 90 -3.57 -4.08 -10.67
C THR A 90 -4.64 -4.65 -11.61
N VAL A 91 -5.40 -3.78 -12.26
CA VAL A 91 -6.44 -4.14 -13.26
C VAL A 91 -5.86 -5.00 -14.39
N VAL A 92 -4.63 -4.74 -14.77
CA VAL A 92 -3.93 -5.50 -15.83
C VAL A 92 -3.27 -6.79 -15.33
N GLY A 93 -3.45 -7.14 -14.05
CA GLY A 93 -2.92 -8.37 -13.46
C GLY A 93 -1.52 -8.26 -12.86
N ARG A 94 -0.86 -7.11 -12.93
CA ARG A 94 0.47 -6.91 -12.34
C ARG A 94 0.40 -6.84 -10.82
N LEU A 95 1.37 -7.47 -10.17
CA LEU A 95 1.55 -7.37 -8.72
C LEU A 95 2.52 -6.23 -8.42
N GLU A 96 2.09 -5.32 -7.56
CA GLU A 96 2.91 -4.19 -7.10
C GLU A 96 2.88 -4.11 -5.57
N THR A 97 4.00 -3.75 -4.99
CA THR A 97 4.14 -3.61 -3.55
C THR A 97 4.39 -2.15 -3.18
N GLY A 98 3.76 -1.69 -2.13
CA GLY A 98 3.93 -0.33 -1.63
C GLY A 98 3.19 -0.12 -0.32
N VAL A 99 3.25 1.10 0.19
CA VAL A 99 2.60 1.49 1.42
C VAL A 99 1.13 1.80 1.15
N LEU A 100 0.24 1.22 1.93
CA LEU A 100 -1.20 1.45 1.84
C LEU A 100 -1.53 2.89 2.27
N MET A 101 -2.11 3.65 1.37
CA MET A 101 -2.45 5.06 1.62
C MET A 101 -3.95 5.29 1.79
N GLU A 102 -4.74 4.63 0.98
CA GLU A 102 -6.20 4.80 0.98
C GLU A 102 -6.92 3.49 0.69
N GLU A 103 -7.95 3.27 1.44
CA GLU A 103 -8.99 2.30 1.15
C GLU A 103 -10.09 2.98 0.34
N LYS A 104 -10.62 2.29 -0.67
CA LYS A 104 -11.69 2.81 -1.56
C LYS A 104 -11.35 4.22 -2.12
N PRO A 105 -10.27 4.34 -2.88
CA PRO A 105 -9.79 5.64 -3.32
C PRO A 105 -10.80 6.36 -4.20
N ILE A 106 -11.06 7.61 -3.87
CA ILE A 106 -11.93 8.50 -4.63
C ILE A 106 -11.08 9.34 -5.59
N TYR A 107 -11.59 9.60 -6.79
CA TYR A 107 -10.94 10.52 -7.71
C TYR A 107 -11.23 11.98 -7.32
N ALA A 108 -10.20 12.83 -7.36
CA ALA A 108 -10.32 14.23 -6.94
C ALA A 108 -11.36 15.03 -7.74
N LEU A 109 -11.62 14.62 -8.96
CA LEU A 109 -12.65 15.23 -9.83
C LEU A 109 -14.07 14.74 -9.54
N ASN A 110 -14.22 13.83 -8.63
CA ASN A 110 -15.47 13.32 -8.10
C ASN A 110 -16.58 13.08 -9.15
N TYR A 111 -16.39 12.04 -9.96
CA TYR A 111 -17.44 11.55 -10.86
C TYR A 111 -18.45 10.62 -10.17
N GLY A 112 -18.51 10.65 -8.86
CA GLY A 112 -19.33 9.80 -8.03
C GLY A 112 -18.52 8.84 -7.14
N GLU A 113 -19.23 7.97 -6.47
CA GLU A 113 -18.63 6.95 -5.61
C GLU A 113 -17.99 5.84 -6.43
N PHE A 114 -16.97 5.21 -5.85
CA PHE A 114 -16.33 4.05 -6.46
C PHE A 114 -17.30 2.86 -6.50
N VAL A 115 -17.50 2.29 -7.68
CA VAL A 115 -18.33 1.11 -7.91
C VAL A 115 -17.43 -0.07 -8.27
N PRO A 116 -17.13 -0.97 -7.33
CA PRO A 116 -16.20 -2.08 -7.54
C PRO A 116 -16.69 -3.06 -8.61
N GLU A 117 -17.98 -3.24 -8.73
CA GLU A 117 -18.62 -4.18 -9.66
C GLU A 117 -18.25 -3.90 -11.12
N ILE A 118 -18.05 -2.65 -11.48
CA ILE A 118 -17.63 -2.27 -12.85
C ILE A 118 -16.26 -2.84 -13.17
N LEU A 119 -15.32 -2.79 -12.23
CA LEU A 119 -13.98 -3.34 -12.43
C LEU A 119 -13.97 -4.87 -12.37
N GLU A 120 -14.83 -5.47 -11.57
CA GLU A 120 -14.98 -6.92 -11.52
C GLU A 120 -15.50 -7.49 -12.84
N ILE A 121 -16.48 -6.82 -13.45
CA ILE A 121 -17.00 -7.18 -14.77
C ILE A 121 -15.88 -7.13 -15.83
N ASP A 122 -15.06 -6.08 -15.81
CA ASP A 122 -13.92 -5.97 -16.74
C ASP A 122 -12.95 -7.15 -16.58
N GLN A 123 -12.63 -7.52 -15.34
CA GLN A 123 -11.75 -8.66 -15.07
C GLN A 123 -12.35 -10.00 -15.52
N GLN A 124 -13.63 -10.22 -15.25
CA GLN A 124 -14.32 -11.43 -15.68
C GLN A 124 -14.34 -11.53 -17.21
N LEU A 125 -14.63 -10.41 -17.87
CA LEU A 125 -14.64 -10.34 -19.33
C LEU A 125 -13.26 -10.61 -19.93
N ARG A 126 -12.21 -10.04 -19.34
CA ARG A 126 -10.82 -10.33 -19.74
C ARG A 126 -10.46 -11.80 -19.58
N GLY A 127 -10.87 -12.42 -18.49
CA GLY A 127 -10.70 -13.86 -18.27
C GLY A 127 -11.33 -14.68 -19.41
N VAL A 128 -12.57 -14.38 -19.75
CA VAL A 128 -13.29 -15.11 -20.80
C VAL A 128 -12.69 -14.86 -22.20
N LEU A 129 -12.25 -13.63 -22.49
CA LEU A 129 -11.74 -13.27 -23.82
C LEU A 129 -10.29 -13.73 -24.06
N PHE A 130 -9.49 -13.79 -23.00
CA PHE A 130 -8.05 -14.02 -23.10
C PHE A 130 -7.59 -15.29 -22.35
N GLU A 131 -8.51 -16.10 -21.86
CA GLU A 131 -8.22 -17.38 -21.25
C GLU A 131 -7.59 -18.31 -22.31
N GLY A 132 -6.28 -18.46 -22.22
CA GLY A 132 -5.50 -19.24 -23.20
C GLY A 132 -4.47 -18.45 -24.00
N VAL A 133 -4.42 -17.14 -23.86
CA VAL A 133 -3.33 -16.32 -24.38
C VAL A 133 -2.33 -16.08 -23.23
N GLU A 134 -1.39 -16.98 -23.09
CA GLU A 134 -0.19 -16.73 -22.29
C GLU A 134 0.59 -15.58 -22.97
N ALA A 135 0.73 -14.50 -22.24
CA ALA A 135 1.59 -13.41 -22.65
C ALA A 135 3.04 -13.73 -22.34
#